data_619cddfdcb043506c179094a9745e892
#
_entry.id   619cddfdcb043506c179094a9745e892
#
_cell.length_a   1.000
_cell.length_b   1.000
_cell.length_c   1.000
_cell.angle_alpha   90.00
_cell.angle_beta   90.00
_cell.angle_gamma   90.00
#
_symmetry.space_group_name_H-M   'P 1'
#
loop_
_entity.id
_entity.type
_entity.pdbx_description
1 polymer ?
#
loop_
_entity_poly.entity_id
_entity_poly.type
_entity_poly.pdbx_seq_one_letter_code
_entity_poly.pdbx_strand_id
1 'polypeptide(L)'
;VNPTYPYYGQKTVCEEQPLTFPPQHQNRQPGLESLMQPRPISEDPESRGSGKLMGKVALITGGDSGIGKAAAIAFAKEGADIAIAYLWERSDAEETRRRIEQLGRRCLLIECDLRPKRNCFAAVEHTIRTLGKLDILVNNHAVQYPQKSILDISEEQLHQTFCTNIFPFFYLSQAAIPHMKKGAVIINTTSITAYQGHKELIDYSSTKGAIVSFTRSLALSLVDKGIRVNSVAPGPVWTPLIPSSFSAEEVSVFGLESPMKRAAQPYELAGAYVYLACSDSSYVTGECIHVNGGEMVTT
;
A
#
# COMPACT_ATOMS: atom_id res chain seq x y z
N VAL A 1 24.38 -3.46 -38.97
CA VAL A 1 24.56 -3.33 -37.51
C VAL A 1 24.32 -1.85 -37.17
N ASN A 2 23.25 -1.53 -36.48
CA ASN A 2 23.00 -0.17 -36.04
C ASN A 2 24.09 0.24 -35.03
N PRO A 3 24.66 1.46 -35.12
CA PRO A 3 25.65 1.90 -34.17
C PRO A 3 25.06 1.92 -32.77
N THR A 4 25.71 1.24 -31.84
CA THR A 4 25.34 1.25 -30.43
C THR A 4 25.95 2.48 -29.79
N TYR A 5 25.13 3.44 -29.42
CA TYR A 5 25.59 4.61 -28.67
C TYR A 5 25.62 4.30 -27.18
N PRO A 6 26.65 4.75 -26.42
CA PRO A 6 26.77 4.48 -24.99
C PRO A 6 25.55 4.88 -24.18
N TYR A 7 24.72 5.78 -24.72
CA TYR A 7 23.52 6.31 -24.07
C TYR A 7 22.21 5.73 -24.64
N TYR A 8 22.25 4.91 -25.71
CA TYR A 8 21.04 4.46 -26.41
C TYR A 8 21.01 2.96 -26.69
N GLY A 9 21.99 2.24 -26.30
CA GLY A 9 22.12 0.88 -26.80
C GLY A 9 21.68 -0.23 -25.88
N GLN A 10 21.62 -0.02 -24.60
CA GLN A 10 21.26 -1.07 -23.65
C GLN A 10 20.59 -0.44 -22.44
N LYS A 11 19.39 -0.90 -22.17
CA LYS A 11 18.77 -0.76 -20.87
C LYS A 11 19.20 -1.97 -20.06
N THR A 12 20.12 -1.80 -19.14
CA THR A 12 20.37 -2.81 -18.12
C THR A 12 19.15 -2.78 -17.22
N VAL A 13 18.26 -3.74 -17.41
CA VAL A 13 17.20 -4.03 -16.44
C VAL A 13 17.87 -4.96 -15.44
N CYS A 14 18.02 -4.52 -14.21
CA CYS A 14 18.66 -5.32 -13.16
C CYS A 14 17.89 -6.61 -12.85
N GLU A 15 16.62 -6.69 -13.27
CA GLU A 15 15.76 -7.87 -13.17
C GLU A 15 14.79 -7.92 -14.37
N GLU A 16 14.50 -9.15 -14.81
CA GLU A 16 13.43 -9.37 -15.79
C GLU A 16 12.07 -9.12 -15.12
N GLN A 17 11.42 -8.03 -15.49
CA GLN A 17 10.07 -7.71 -15.03
C GLN A 17 9.05 -8.24 -16.04
N PRO A 18 7.97 -8.91 -15.59
CA PRO A 18 6.91 -9.32 -16.50
C PRO A 18 6.25 -8.08 -17.15
N LEU A 19 6.14 -8.08 -18.45
CA LEU A 19 5.41 -7.05 -19.20
C LEU A 19 3.92 -7.32 -19.25
N THR A 20 3.54 -8.61 -19.26
CA THR A 20 2.16 -9.08 -19.30
C THR A 20 1.97 -10.23 -18.32
N PHE A 21 0.73 -10.58 -18.04
CA PHE A 21 0.40 -11.64 -17.10
C PHE A 21 -0.46 -12.71 -17.78
N PRO A 22 -0.37 -13.99 -17.36
CA PRO A 22 -1.34 -14.99 -17.81
C PRO A 22 -2.75 -14.56 -17.42
N PRO A 23 -3.76 -14.84 -18.28
CA PRO A 23 -5.16 -14.60 -17.93
C PRO A 23 -5.53 -15.34 -16.64
N GLN A 24 -5.96 -14.63 -15.62
CA GLN A 24 -6.32 -15.19 -14.32
C GLN A 24 -7.32 -14.31 -13.60
N HIS A 25 -8.13 -14.91 -12.74
CA HIS A 25 -9.15 -14.22 -11.94
C HIS A 25 -9.35 -14.92 -10.61
N GLN A 26 -9.71 -14.16 -9.58
CA GLN A 26 -10.08 -14.66 -8.26
C GLN A 26 -11.46 -14.11 -7.87
N ASN A 27 -12.38 -15.01 -7.51
CA ASN A 27 -13.80 -14.67 -7.26
C ASN A 27 -14.07 -14.00 -5.90
N ARG A 28 -13.04 -13.63 -5.16
CA ARG A 28 -13.18 -13.07 -3.80
C ARG A 28 -12.19 -11.94 -3.57
N GLN A 29 -12.65 -10.90 -2.89
CA GLN A 29 -11.79 -9.87 -2.33
C GLN A 29 -11.76 -9.93 -0.78
N PRO A 30 -10.60 -9.68 -0.18
CA PRO A 30 -9.28 -9.58 -0.81
C PRO A 30 -8.87 -10.87 -1.52
N GLY A 31 -8.06 -10.72 -2.59
CA GLY A 31 -7.46 -11.85 -3.30
C GLY A 31 -6.26 -12.43 -2.54
N LEU A 32 -5.87 -13.66 -2.87
CA LEU A 32 -4.69 -14.34 -2.32
C LEU A 32 -3.48 -14.14 -3.24
N GLU A 33 -2.40 -13.63 -2.69
CA GLU A 33 -1.13 -13.47 -3.41
C GLU A 33 -0.52 -14.83 -3.77
N SER A 34 -0.69 -15.82 -2.89
CA SER A 34 -0.22 -17.19 -3.09
C SER A 34 -0.80 -17.88 -4.33
N LEU A 35 -1.94 -17.41 -4.86
CA LEU A 35 -2.58 -17.95 -6.07
C LEU A 35 -2.19 -17.21 -7.34
N MET A 36 -1.48 -16.10 -7.26
CA MET A 36 -1.11 -15.30 -8.44
C MET A 36 0.03 -15.94 -9.24
N GLN A 37 -0.04 -15.80 -10.57
CA GLN A 37 0.99 -16.24 -11.52
C GLN A 37 1.31 -15.14 -12.55
N PRO A 38 2.58 -14.68 -12.62
CA PRO A 38 3.63 -14.92 -11.61
C PRO A 38 3.24 -14.32 -10.26
N ARG A 39 3.88 -14.78 -9.19
CA ARG A 39 3.72 -14.13 -7.88
C ARG A 39 4.28 -12.71 -7.93
N PRO A 40 3.67 -11.75 -7.24
CA PRO A 40 4.23 -10.41 -7.10
C PRO A 40 5.61 -10.43 -6.44
N ILE A 41 6.50 -9.56 -6.90
CA ILE A 41 7.81 -9.37 -6.32
C ILE A 41 7.68 -8.32 -5.21
N SER A 42 7.72 -8.76 -3.96
CA SER A 42 7.52 -7.90 -2.79
C SER A 42 8.81 -7.42 -2.15
N GLU A 43 9.96 -7.94 -2.59
CA GLU A 43 11.26 -7.63 -2.01
C GLU A 43 12.32 -7.55 -3.12
N ASP A 44 13.13 -6.50 -3.11
CA ASP A 44 14.39 -6.44 -3.85
C ASP A 44 15.48 -7.18 -3.04
N PRO A 45 16.03 -8.31 -3.56
CA PRO A 45 17.02 -9.09 -2.84
C PRO A 45 18.35 -8.34 -2.63
N GLU A 46 18.68 -7.39 -3.50
CA GLU A 46 19.89 -6.57 -3.41
C GLU A 46 19.76 -5.41 -2.41
N SER A 47 18.53 -5.02 -2.09
CA SER A 47 18.27 -3.93 -1.15
C SER A 47 18.66 -4.35 0.28
N ARG A 48 19.58 -3.61 0.86
CA ARG A 48 19.99 -3.76 2.26
C ARG A 48 19.49 -2.59 3.08
N GLY A 49 18.95 -2.88 4.28
CA GLY A 49 18.56 -1.84 5.21
C GLY A 49 19.76 -1.07 5.74
N SER A 50 19.55 0.20 6.02
CA SER A 50 20.54 1.12 6.60
C SER A 50 20.23 1.51 8.06
N GLY A 51 19.17 0.92 8.65
CA GLY A 51 18.77 1.15 10.03
C GLY A 51 17.93 2.41 10.25
N LYS A 52 17.34 2.99 9.20
CA LYS A 52 16.55 4.24 9.27
C LYS A 52 15.33 4.15 10.18
N LEU A 53 14.81 2.95 10.39
CA LEU A 53 13.65 2.69 11.25
C LEU A 53 14.02 1.84 12.49
N MET A 54 15.30 1.83 12.86
CA MET A 54 15.77 1.03 13.99
C MET A 54 14.96 1.33 15.26
N GLY A 55 14.41 0.27 15.85
CA GLY A 55 13.61 0.33 17.06
C GLY A 55 12.24 0.99 16.91
N LYS A 56 11.77 1.31 15.70
CA LYS A 56 10.41 1.76 15.43
C LYS A 56 9.43 0.59 15.43
N VAL A 57 8.16 0.91 15.64
CA VAL A 57 7.04 -0.04 15.52
C VAL A 57 6.05 0.51 14.51
N ALA A 58 5.72 -0.29 13.50
CA ALA A 58 4.76 0.04 12.47
C ALA A 58 3.53 -0.88 12.53
N LEU A 59 2.33 -0.29 12.39
CA LEU A 59 1.09 -1.01 12.07
C LEU A 59 0.76 -0.77 10.60
N ILE A 60 0.63 -1.85 9.83
CA ILE A 60 0.36 -1.82 8.38
C ILE A 60 -0.92 -2.59 8.11
N THR A 61 -1.93 -1.93 7.54
CA THR A 61 -3.18 -2.58 7.15
C THR A 61 -3.07 -3.14 5.72
N GLY A 62 -3.54 -4.38 5.51
CA GLY A 62 -3.27 -5.10 4.27
C GLY A 62 -1.78 -5.38 4.08
N GLY A 63 -1.06 -5.64 5.19
CA GLY A 63 0.37 -5.92 5.17
C GLY A 63 0.73 -7.38 4.86
N ASP A 64 -0.28 -8.20 4.62
CA ASP A 64 -0.19 -9.61 4.24
C ASP A 64 0.31 -9.82 2.81
N SER A 65 -0.01 -8.90 1.91
CA SER A 65 0.22 -9.04 0.48
C SER A 65 0.52 -7.70 -0.21
N GLY A 66 0.93 -7.77 -1.48
CA GLY A 66 1.09 -6.62 -2.37
C GLY A 66 1.93 -5.48 -1.79
N ILE A 67 1.44 -4.26 -1.93
CA ILE A 67 2.16 -3.04 -1.50
C ILE A 67 2.39 -3.04 0.02
N GLY A 68 1.39 -3.47 0.80
CA GLY A 68 1.51 -3.55 2.26
C GLY A 68 2.60 -4.52 2.71
N LYS A 69 2.69 -5.70 2.09
CA LYS A 69 3.77 -6.69 2.29
C LYS A 69 5.14 -6.11 1.96
N ALA A 70 5.26 -5.45 0.80
CA ALA A 70 6.52 -4.85 0.39
C ALA A 70 6.97 -3.74 1.35
N ALA A 71 6.07 -2.88 1.80
CA ALA A 71 6.35 -1.87 2.83
C ALA A 71 6.76 -2.52 4.16
N ALA A 72 6.07 -3.59 4.59
CA ALA A 72 6.37 -4.30 5.82
C ALA A 72 7.78 -4.92 5.80
N ILE A 73 8.16 -5.59 4.71
CA ILE A 73 9.49 -6.18 4.55
C ILE A 73 10.56 -5.08 4.51
N ALA A 74 10.33 -4.00 3.77
CA ALA A 74 11.28 -2.88 3.69
C ALA A 74 11.47 -2.20 5.07
N PHE A 75 10.39 -1.99 5.82
CA PHE A 75 10.49 -1.44 7.18
C PHE A 75 11.24 -2.39 8.12
N ALA A 76 11.03 -3.70 8.00
CA ALA A 76 11.76 -4.69 8.77
C ALA A 76 13.27 -4.69 8.41
N LYS A 77 13.63 -4.57 7.14
CA LYS A 77 15.03 -4.38 6.71
C LYS A 77 15.66 -3.13 7.35
N GLU A 78 14.88 -2.06 7.48
CA GLU A 78 15.32 -0.81 8.13
C GLU A 78 15.29 -0.88 9.67
N GLY A 79 14.92 -2.00 10.26
CA GLY A 79 15.01 -2.25 11.71
C GLY A 79 13.73 -2.02 12.49
N ALA A 80 12.57 -1.88 11.86
CA ALA A 80 11.29 -1.75 12.54
C ALA A 80 10.70 -3.11 12.92
N ASP A 81 9.95 -3.16 14.03
CA ASP A 81 9.03 -4.24 14.36
C ASP A 81 7.67 -3.97 13.73
N ILE A 82 6.98 -4.98 13.25
CA ILE A 82 5.82 -4.85 12.39
C ILE A 82 4.58 -5.51 13.02
N ALA A 83 3.45 -4.81 12.96
CA ALA A 83 2.12 -5.40 13.11
C ALA A 83 1.41 -5.37 11.76
N ILE A 84 0.82 -6.49 11.35
CA ILE A 84 0.08 -6.65 10.10
C ILE A 84 -1.39 -6.87 10.44
N ALA A 85 -2.28 -5.96 10.02
CA ALA A 85 -3.71 -6.18 10.05
C ALA A 85 -4.19 -6.67 8.68
N TYR A 86 -4.91 -7.79 8.64
CA TYR A 86 -5.43 -8.43 7.44
C TYR A 86 -6.84 -9.00 7.71
N LEU A 87 -7.61 -9.33 6.66
CA LEU A 87 -8.99 -9.75 6.84
C LEU A 87 -9.11 -11.26 7.06
N TRP A 88 -8.64 -12.09 6.09
CA TRP A 88 -8.76 -13.56 6.14
C TRP A 88 -7.61 -14.29 5.41
N GLU A 89 -6.66 -13.56 4.84
CA GLU A 89 -5.56 -14.04 3.99
C GLU A 89 -4.41 -14.61 4.84
N ARG A 90 -4.74 -15.49 5.77
CA ARG A 90 -3.83 -15.99 6.79
C ARG A 90 -2.55 -16.62 6.23
N SER A 91 -2.66 -17.35 5.11
CA SER A 91 -1.48 -17.98 4.46
C SER A 91 -0.45 -16.94 4.01
N ASP A 92 -0.92 -15.85 3.40
CA ASP A 92 -0.08 -14.78 2.88
C ASP A 92 0.50 -13.95 4.06
N ALA A 93 -0.32 -13.69 5.08
CA ALA A 93 0.12 -13.03 6.31
C ALA A 93 1.22 -13.83 7.05
N GLU A 94 1.08 -15.15 7.17
CA GLU A 94 2.06 -16.03 7.77
C GLU A 94 3.37 -16.10 6.96
N GLU A 95 3.29 -16.02 5.64
CA GLU A 95 4.48 -15.93 4.78
C GLU A 95 5.23 -14.62 5.02
N THR A 96 4.50 -13.51 5.07
CA THR A 96 5.07 -12.18 5.35
C THR A 96 5.69 -12.14 6.75
N ARG A 97 5.01 -12.69 7.76
CA ARG A 97 5.55 -12.80 9.11
C ARG A 97 6.88 -13.56 9.12
N ARG A 98 6.92 -14.75 8.52
CA ARG A 98 8.15 -15.56 8.47
C ARG A 98 9.32 -14.78 7.84
N ARG A 99 9.04 -14.00 6.78
CA ARG A 99 10.08 -13.19 6.16
C ARG A 99 10.59 -12.08 7.09
N ILE A 100 9.70 -11.39 7.81
CA ILE A 100 10.06 -10.34 8.78
C ILE A 100 10.88 -10.93 9.94
N GLU A 101 10.48 -12.10 10.44
CA GLU A 101 11.21 -12.79 11.50
C GLU A 101 12.61 -13.26 11.06
N GLN A 102 12.78 -13.70 9.80
CA GLN A 102 14.10 -14.00 9.21
C GLN A 102 15.01 -12.77 9.13
N LEU A 103 14.44 -11.57 9.04
CA LEU A 103 15.17 -10.29 9.11
C LEU A 103 15.51 -9.88 10.56
N GLY A 104 15.19 -10.74 11.54
CA GLY A 104 15.46 -10.50 12.96
C GLY A 104 14.51 -9.50 13.62
N ARG A 105 13.32 -9.25 13.02
CA ARG A 105 12.33 -8.33 13.58
C ARG A 105 11.10 -9.08 14.09
N ARG A 106 10.42 -8.49 15.07
CA ARG A 106 9.15 -9.04 15.57
C ARG A 106 8.03 -8.74 14.58
N CYS A 107 7.13 -9.71 14.38
CA CYS A 107 5.95 -9.53 13.55
C CYS A 107 4.70 -10.02 14.29
N LEU A 108 3.73 -9.12 14.48
CA LEU A 108 2.42 -9.40 15.05
C LEU A 108 1.39 -9.50 13.93
N LEU A 109 0.66 -10.60 13.87
CA LEU A 109 -0.47 -10.79 12.97
C LEU A 109 -1.79 -10.46 13.67
N ILE A 110 -2.63 -9.66 13.04
CA ILE A 110 -3.94 -9.22 13.54
C ILE A 110 -4.99 -9.53 12.46
N GLU A 111 -5.66 -10.67 12.60
CA GLU A 111 -6.79 -11.03 11.73
C GLU A 111 -8.04 -10.29 12.19
N CYS A 112 -8.52 -9.31 11.41
CA CYS A 112 -9.68 -8.52 11.76
C CYS A 112 -10.31 -7.80 10.56
N ASP A 113 -11.65 -7.71 10.58
CA ASP A 113 -12.38 -6.79 9.71
C ASP A 113 -12.27 -5.36 10.27
N LEU A 114 -11.66 -4.46 9.51
CA LEU A 114 -11.45 -3.07 9.93
C LEU A 114 -12.66 -2.14 9.69
N ARG A 115 -13.72 -2.59 9.03
CA ARG A 115 -14.92 -1.78 8.80
C ARG A 115 -15.58 -1.32 10.11
N PRO A 116 -15.74 -2.17 11.13
CA PRO A 116 -16.25 -1.72 12.42
C PRO A 116 -15.20 -0.91 13.20
N LYS A 117 -15.58 0.30 13.66
CA LYS A 117 -14.69 1.19 14.45
C LYS A 117 -13.98 0.47 15.60
N ARG A 118 -14.73 -0.35 16.36
CA ARG A 118 -14.18 -1.11 17.50
C ARG A 118 -12.99 -1.98 17.16
N ASN A 119 -12.98 -2.56 15.95
CA ASN A 119 -11.90 -3.43 15.50
C ASN A 119 -10.63 -2.64 15.17
N CYS A 120 -10.78 -1.43 14.61
CA CYS A 120 -9.66 -0.51 14.39
C CYS A 120 -8.98 -0.13 15.71
N PHE A 121 -9.77 0.20 16.74
CA PHE A 121 -9.25 0.51 18.07
C PHE A 121 -8.57 -0.72 18.69
N ALA A 122 -9.19 -1.89 18.62
CA ALA A 122 -8.60 -3.14 19.11
C ALA A 122 -7.28 -3.50 18.41
N ALA A 123 -7.16 -3.27 17.10
CA ALA A 123 -5.92 -3.52 16.35
C ALA A 123 -4.77 -2.61 16.83
N VAL A 124 -5.04 -1.32 17.04
CA VAL A 124 -4.05 -0.37 17.58
C VAL A 124 -3.65 -0.75 19.00
N GLU A 125 -4.61 -1.00 19.89
CA GLU A 125 -4.35 -1.41 21.27
C GLU A 125 -3.55 -2.72 21.34
N HIS A 126 -3.89 -3.70 20.50
CA HIS A 126 -3.16 -4.96 20.43
C HIS A 126 -1.70 -4.75 19.98
N THR A 127 -1.49 -3.89 18.98
CA THR A 127 -0.15 -3.51 18.53
C THR A 127 0.67 -2.93 19.69
N ILE A 128 0.12 -1.93 20.39
CA ILE A 128 0.82 -1.24 21.47
C ILE A 128 1.10 -2.19 22.64
N ARG A 129 0.12 -3.00 23.04
CA ARG A 129 0.26 -3.98 24.13
C ARG A 129 1.35 -5.01 23.83
N THR A 130 1.46 -5.46 22.57
CA THR A 130 2.39 -6.55 22.21
C THR A 130 3.78 -6.03 21.83
N LEU A 131 3.85 -4.92 21.09
CA LEU A 131 5.11 -4.38 20.58
C LEU A 131 5.64 -3.18 21.40
N GLY A 132 4.83 -2.67 22.34
CA GLY A 132 5.22 -1.67 23.33
C GLY A 132 4.96 -0.21 22.97
N LYS A 133 4.71 0.10 21.67
CA LYS A 133 4.45 1.45 21.16
C LYS A 133 3.88 1.41 19.75
N LEU A 134 3.58 2.60 19.20
CA LEU A 134 3.25 2.78 17.79
C LEU A 134 3.92 4.06 17.26
N ASP A 135 4.88 3.92 16.36
CA ASP A 135 5.59 5.05 15.75
C ASP A 135 5.08 5.35 14.34
N ILE A 136 4.63 4.33 13.60
CA ILE A 136 4.24 4.45 12.19
C ILE A 136 2.91 3.73 11.98
N LEU A 137 1.93 4.43 11.40
CA LEU A 137 0.67 3.85 10.94
C LEU A 137 0.63 3.92 9.41
N VAL A 138 0.49 2.77 8.75
CA VAL A 138 0.28 2.70 7.30
C VAL A 138 -1.14 2.21 7.03
N ASN A 139 -2.01 3.11 6.58
CA ASN A 139 -3.34 2.80 6.11
C ASN A 139 -3.26 2.43 4.62
N ASN A 140 -3.34 1.14 4.29
CA ASN A 140 -3.07 0.65 2.94
C ASN A 140 -4.18 -0.25 2.37
N HIS A 141 -4.91 -0.99 3.20
CA HIS A 141 -5.95 -1.90 2.72
C HIS A 141 -7.01 -1.21 1.86
N ALA A 142 -7.53 -1.92 0.86
CA ALA A 142 -8.61 -1.43 -0.01
C ALA A 142 -9.31 -2.58 -0.74
N VAL A 143 -10.51 -2.29 -1.22
CA VAL A 143 -11.27 -3.08 -2.19
C VAL A 143 -11.67 -2.20 -3.37
N GLN A 144 -11.95 -2.80 -4.53
CA GLN A 144 -12.48 -2.12 -5.71
C GLN A 144 -13.41 -3.05 -6.49
N TYR A 145 -14.47 -2.50 -7.03
CA TYR A 145 -15.50 -3.25 -7.78
C TYR A 145 -15.79 -2.52 -9.09
N PRO A 146 -15.17 -2.95 -10.23
CA PRO A 146 -15.39 -2.32 -11.52
C PRO A 146 -16.86 -2.40 -11.95
N GLN A 147 -17.40 -1.28 -12.45
CA GLN A 147 -18.74 -1.19 -13.02
C GLN A 147 -18.69 -0.40 -14.34
N LYS A 148 -19.43 -0.86 -15.36
CA LYS A 148 -19.43 -0.21 -16.67
C LYS A 148 -20.13 1.16 -16.66
N SER A 149 -21.04 1.37 -15.73
CA SER A 149 -21.81 2.60 -15.57
C SER A 149 -22.00 2.95 -14.10
N ILE A 150 -22.13 4.25 -13.80
CA ILE A 150 -22.55 4.70 -12.47
C ILE A 150 -23.92 4.13 -12.06
N LEU A 151 -24.77 3.82 -13.05
CA LEU A 151 -26.09 3.22 -12.82
C LEU A 151 -26.03 1.77 -12.33
N ASP A 152 -24.88 1.10 -12.50
CA ASP A 152 -24.67 -0.27 -12.06
C ASP A 152 -24.09 -0.35 -10.64
N ILE A 153 -23.69 0.79 -10.05
CA ILE A 153 -23.19 0.86 -8.68
C ILE A 153 -24.37 0.80 -7.71
N SER A 154 -24.52 -0.35 -7.04
CA SER A 154 -25.57 -0.50 -6.02
C SER A 154 -25.24 0.28 -4.75
N GLU A 155 -26.28 0.54 -3.92
CA GLU A 155 -26.11 1.14 -2.60
C GLU A 155 -25.17 0.30 -1.72
N GLU A 156 -25.29 -1.03 -1.77
CA GLU A 156 -24.45 -1.97 -1.02
C GLU A 156 -23.00 -1.88 -1.45
N GLN A 157 -22.71 -1.85 -2.77
CA GLN A 157 -21.36 -1.68 -3.29
C GLN A 157 -20.76 -0.35 -2.83
N LEU A 158 -21.50 0.74 -3.02
CA LEU A 158 -21.04 2.07 -2.62
C LEU A 158 -20.71 2.11 -1.12
N HIS A 159 -21.62 1.60 -0.28
CA HIS A 159 -21.40 1.51 1.16
C HIS A 159 -20.19 0.64 1.51
N GLN A 160 -20.06 -0.55 0.90
CA GLN A 160 -18.95 -1.47 1.10
C GLN A 160 -17.60 -0.82 0.76
N THR A 161 -17.53 -0.12 -0.38
CA THR A 161 -16.31 0.56 -0.84
C THR A 161 -15.90 1.65 0.14
N PHE A 162 -16.83 2.51 0.58
CA PHE A 162 -16.52 3.58 1.54
C PHE A 162 -16.19 3.05 2.93
N CYS A 163 -16.95 2.09 3.43
CA CYS A 163 -16.71 1.47 4.75
C CYS A 163 -15.37 0.74 4.81
N THR A 164 -14.85 0.24 3.68
CA THR A 164 -13.55 -0.43 3.65
C THR A 164 -12.41 0.56 3.40
N ASN A 165 -12.55 1.45 2.41
CA ASN A 165 -11.42 2.20 1.89
C ASN A 165 -11.15 3.52 2.60
N ILE A 166 -12.12 4.10 3.33
CA ILE A 166 -11.95 5.43 3.92
C ILE A 166 -12.31 5.50 5.41
N PHE A 167 -13.43 4.92 5.87
CA PHE A 167 -13.82 5.04 7.27
C PHE A 167 -12.78 4.48 8.23
N PRO A 168 -12.14 3.30 7.97
CA PRO A 168 -11.08 2.79 8.82
C PRO A 168 -9.86 3.71 8.93
N PHE A 169 -9.55 4.52 7.92
CA PHE A 169 -8.43 5.47 7.99
C PHE A 169 -8.66 6.53 9.07
N PHE A 170 -9.92 7.01 9.21
CA PHE A 170 -10.32 7.85 10.32
C PHE A 170 -10.23 7.12 11.65
N TYR A 171 -10.78 5.90 11.74
CA TYR A 171 -10.86 5.15 12.99
C TYR A 171 -9.49 4.72 13.51
N LEU A 172 -8.61 4.23 12.63
CA LEU A 172 -7.24 3.87 12.97
C LEU A 172 -6.43 5.08 13.41
N SER A 173 -6.58 6.22 12.71
CA SER A 173 -5.92 7.48 13.09
C SER A 173 -6.43 7.98 14.45
N GLN A 174 -7.76 7.95 14.69
CA GLN A 174 -8.33 8.29 16.00
C GLN A 174 -7.79 7.40 17.12
N ALA A 175 -7.63 6.09 16.87
CA ALA A 175 -7.08 5.17 17.85
C ALA A 175 -5.58 5.37 18.07
N ALA A 176 -4.82 5.65 17.02
CA ALA A 176 -3.35 5.73 17.06
C ALA A 176 -2.82 7.04 17.67
N ILE A 177 -3.40 8.19 17.28
CA ILE A 177 -2.91 9.54 17.64
C ILE A 177 -2.69 9.74 19.15
N PRO A 178 -3.56 9.28 20.07
CA PRO A 178 -3.33 9.43 21.52
C PRO A 178 -2.06 8.74 22.02
N HIS A 179 -1.56 7.76 21.31
CA HIS A 179 -0.37 6.96 21.66
C HIS A 179 0.88 7.36 20.87
N MET A 180 0.72 8.14 19.80
CA MET A 180 1.82 8.61 18.97
C MET A 180 2.54 9.79 19.62
N LYS A 181 3.89 9.76 19.56
CA LYS A 181 4.76 10.82 20.07
C LYS A 181 5.29 11.68 18.93
N LYS A 182 5.89 12.82 19.28
CA LYS A 182 6.63 13.64 18.31
C LYS A 182 7.61 12.78 17.49
N GLY A 183 7.56 12.94 16.16
CA GLY A 183 8.33 12.15 15.21
C GLY A 183 7.61 10.89 14.72
N ALA A 184 6.38 10.63 15.18
CA ALA A 184 5.54 9.58 14.61
C ALA A 184 5.00 9.98 13.23
N VAL A 185 4.58 8.97 12.46
CA VAL A 185 4.18 9.17 11.05
C VAL A 185 2.91 8.38 10.74
N ILE A 186 2.02 8.99 9.96
CA ILE A 186 0.88 8.32 9.31
C ILE A 186 1.10 8.37 7.80
N ILE A 187 1.00 7.22 7.13
CA ILE A 187 1.14 7.11 5.67
C ILE A 187 -0.13 6.48 5.12
N ASN A 188 -0.77 7.16 4.18
CA ASN A 188 -2.03 6.72 3.57
C ASN A 188 -1.79 6.27 2.12
N THR A 189 -2.24 5.09 1.75
CA THR A 189 -2.20 4.63 0.36
C THR A 189 -3.44 5.14 -0.38
N THR A 190 -3.25 6.14 -1.25
CA THR A 190 -4.26 6.63 -2.18
C THR A 190 -4.15 5.87 -3.52
N SER A 191 -4.32 6.51 -4.64
CA SER A 191 -4.19 5.95 -5.99
C SER A 191 -4.02 7.07 -7.01
N ILE A 192 -3.44 6.77 -8.15
CA ILE A 192 -3.47 7.62 -9.33
C ILE A 192 -4.91 7.99 -9.72
N THR A 193 -5.87 7.09 -9.51
CA THR A 193 -7.28 7.33 -9.84
C THR A 193 -7.93 8.45 -9.03
N ALA A 194 -7.32 8.86 -7.91
CA ALA A 194 -7.73 10.04 -7.15
C ALA A 194 -7.50 11.36 -7.92
N TYR A 195 -6.62 11.35 -8.91
CA TYR A 195 -6.19 12.51 -9.67
C TYR A 195 -6.72 12.51 -11.09
N GLN A 196 -6.60 11.38 -11.79
CA GLN A 196 -7.09 11.27 -13.17
C GLN A 196 -8.49 10.68 -13.30
N GLY A 197 -9.02 10.07 -12.23
CA GLY A 197 -10.25 9.29 -12.28
C GLY A 197 -10.06 7.93 -12.94
N HIS A 198 -11.13 7.13 -12.94
CA HIS A 198 -11.22 5.88 -13.71
C HIS A 198 -12.70 5.59 -14.02
N LYS A 199 -13.03 5.46 -15.31
CA LYS A 199 -14.44 5.37 -15.77
C LYS A 199 -15.23 4.19 -15.16
N GLU A 200 -14.57 3.10 -14.82
CA GLU A 200 -15.18 1.88 -14.27
C GLU A 200 -14.96 1.69 -12.76
N LEU A 201 -14.23 2.61 -12.10
CA LEU A 201 -13.91 2.58 -10.67
C LEU A 201 -14.35 3.88 -9.99
N ILE A 202 -15.59 4.32 -10.21
CA ILE A 202 -16.06 5.65 -9.78
C ILE A 202 -16.09 5.76 -8.26
N ASP A 203 -16.68 4.77 -7.57
CA ASP A 203 -16.75 4.70 -6.11
C ASP A 203 -15.36 4.55 -5.48
N TYR A 204 -14.52 3.66 -6.02
CA TYR A 204 -13.13 3.50 -5.60
C TYR A 204 -12.33 4.79 -5.74
N SER A 205 -12.36 5.42 -6.92
CA SER A 205 -11.65 6.69 -7.18
C SER A 205 -12.10 7.79 -6.23
N SER A 206 -13.39 7.84 -5.92
CA SER A 206 -13.96 8.78 -4.94
C SER A 206 -13.38 8.57 -3.55
N THR A 207 -13.26 7.31 -3.09
CA THR A 207 -12.60 7.02 -1.80
C THR A 207 -11.13 7.41 -1.81
N LYS A 208 -10.43 7.20 -2.92
CA LYS A 208 -9.01 7.56 -3.05
C LYS A 208 -8.79 9.07 -3.08
N GLY A 209 -9.72 9.84 -3.70
CA GLY A 209 -9.77 11.31 -3.60
C GLY A 209 -10.04 11.79 -2.16
N ALA A 210 -10.95 11.12 -1.45
CA ALA A 210 -11.21 11.39 -0.04
C ALA A 210 -9.97 11.20 0.84
N ILE A 211 -9.14 10.17 0.56
CA ILE A 211 -7.87 9.93 1.27
C ILE A 211 -6.88 11.09 1.05
N VAL A 212 -6.80 11.66 -0.16
CA VAL A 212 -5.94 12.81 -0.43
C VAL A 212 -6.33 14.02 0.43
N SER A 213 -7.61 14.36 0.45
CA SER A 213 -8.14 15.46 1.28
C SER A 213 -7.96 15.17 2.78
N PHE A 214 -8.23 13.94 3.22
CA PHE A 214 -8.00 13.49 4.59
C PHE A 214 -6.53 13.66 5.00
N THR A 215 -5.59 13.23 4.15
CA THR A 215 -4.15 13.34 4.41
C THR A 215 -3.73 14.80 4.65
N ARG A 216 -4.13 15.71 3.77
CA ARG A 216 -3.81 17.14 3.86
C ARG A 216 -4.39 17.77 5.13
N SER A 217 -5.65 17.53 5.39
CA SER A 217 -6.35 18.09 6.57
C SER A 217 -5.76 17.55 7.88
N LEU A 218 -5.48 16.24 7.94
CA LEU A 218 -4.91 15.61 9.14
C LEU A 218 -3.47 16.07 9.37
N ALA A 219 -2.68 16.28 8.31
CA ALA A 219 -1.32 16.82 8.41
C ALA A 219 -1.31 18.18 9.08
N LEU A 220 -2.18 19.10 8.64
CA LEU A 220 -2.31 20.44 9.23
C LEU A 220 -2.76 20.37 10.70
N SER A 221 -3.65 19.44 11.04
CA SER A 221 -4.16 19.30 12.42
C SER A 221 -3.16 18.69 13.41
N LEU A 222 -2.10 18.04 12.91
CA LEU A 222 -1.11 17.34 13.74
C LEU A 222 0.29 17.95 13.73
N VAL A 223 0.50 19.02 12.96
CA VAL A 223 1.82 19.67 12.83
C VAL A 223 2.37 20.12 14.19
N ASP A 224 1.54 20.70 15.04
CA ASP A 224 1.94 21.16 16.38
C ASP A 224 2.29 19.99 17.33
N LYS A 225 1.79 18.79 17.05
CA LYS A 225 2.16 17.57 17.77
C LYS A 225 3.46 16.94 17.26
N GLY A 226 4.01 17.46 16.15
CA GLY A 226 5.19 16.92 15.49
C GLY A 226 4.94 15.53 14.87
N ILE A 227 3.70 15.24 14.47
CA ILE A 227 3.29 14.03 13.76
C ILE A 227 3.13 14.39 12.29
N ARG A 228 3.82 13.67 11.39
CA ARG A 228 3.72 13.87 9.95
C ARG A 228 2.65 12.96 9.35
N VAL A 229 1.92 13.47 8.37
CA VAL A 229 0.91 12.69 7.65
C VAL A 229 1.12 12.90 6.15
N ASN A 230 1.40 11.83 5.42
CA ASN A 230 1.63 11.87 3.98
C ASN A 230 0.90 10.71 3.30
N SER A 231 0.93 10.71 1.98
CA SER A 231 0.33 9.64 1.19
C SER A 231 1.24 9.18 0.04
N VAL A 232 0.97 7.98 -0.45
CA VAL A 232 1.55 7.44 -1.68
C VAL A 232 0.39 7.21 -2.65
N ALA A 233 0.56 7.64 -3.90
CA ALA A 233 -0.38 7.41 -5.01
C ALA A 233 0.23 6.43 -6.02
N PRO A 234 -0.06 5.12 -5.89
CA PRO A 234 0.36 4.13 -6.85
C PRO A 234 -0.31 4.30 -8.21
N GLY A 235 0.40 3.99 -9.30
CA GLY A 235 -0.17 3.63 -10.59
C GLY A 235 -0.58 2.15 -10.62
N PRO A 236 -0.56 1.51 -11.81
CA PRO A 236 -0.82 0.07 -11.92
C PRO A 236 0.29 -0.74 -11.23
N VAL A 237 -0.09 -1.54 -10.23
CA VAL A 237 0.82 -2.40 -9.45
C VAL A 237 0.29 -3.82 -9.44
N TRP A 238 1.14 -4.80 -9.71
CA TRP A 238 0.78 -6.20 -9.69
C TRP A 238 0.57 -6.70 -8.26
N THR A 239 -0.69 -6.77 -7.83
CA THR A 239 -1.11 -7.15 -6.46
C THR A 239 -2.36 -8.01 -6.52
N PRO A 240 -2.74 -8.74 -5.46
CA PRO A 240 -3.97 -9.54 -5.41
C PRO A 240 -5.26 -8.76 -5.70
N LEU A 241 -5.25 -7.44 -5.52
CA LEU A 241 -6.38 -6.58 -5.85
C LEU A 241 -6.76 -6.68 -7.34
N ILE A 242 -5.77 -6.90 -8.22
CA ILE A 242 -5.98 -6.91 -9.67
C ILE A 242 -6.75 -8.16 -10.14
N PRO A 243 -6.26 -9.39 -9.95
CA PRO A 243 -7.01 -10.57 -10.36
C PRO A 243 -8.30 -10.81 -9.54
N SER A 244 -8.46 -10.16 -8.39
CA SER A 244 -9.71 -10.23 -7.62
C SER A 244 -10.76 -9.19 -8.01
N SER A 245 -10.41 -8.26 -8.93
CA SER A 245 -11.32 -7.19 -9.38
C SER A 245 -11.65 -7.27 -10.85
N PHE A 246 -10.66 -7.57 -11.69
CA PHE A 246 -10.78 -7.52 -13.15
C PHE A 246 -10.96 -8.89 -13.75
N SER A 247 -11.51 -8.94 -14.97
CA SER A 247 -11.62 -10.17 -15.75
C SER A 247 -10.23 -10.73 -16.11
N ALA A 248 -10.17 -11.99 -16.47
CA ALA A 248 -8.91 -12.63 -16.85
C ALA A 248 -8.25 -11.96 -18.08
N GLU A 249 -9.07 -11.47 -19.03
CA GLU A 249 -8.63 -10.74 -20.21
C GLU A 249 -8.00 -9.41 -19.84
N GLU A 250 -8.63 -8.63 -18.95
CA GLU A 250 -8.11 -7.34 -18.49
C GLU A 250 -6.81 -7.51 -17.69
N VAL A 251 -6.73 -8.57 -16.89
CA VAL A 251 -5.50 -8.91 -16.14
C VAL A 251 -4.35 -9.19 -17.11
N SER A 252 -4.59 -9.84 -18.24
CA SER A 252 -3.53 -10.20 -19.20
C SER A 252 -2.81 -9.00 -19.83
N VAL A 253 -3.47 -7.82 -19.86
CA VAL A 253 -2.92 -6.58 -20.43
C VAL A 253 -2.67 -5.49 -19.38
N PHE A 254 -2.83 -5.83 -18.11
CA PHE A 254 -2.75 -4.86 -17.01
C PHE A 254 -1.39 -4.15 -16.95
N GLY A 255 -1.41 -2.83 -16.94
CA GLY A 255 -0.23 -1.97 -16.87
C GLY A 255 0.42 -1.63 -18.22
N LEU A 256 0.03 -2.24 -19.33
CA LEU A 256 0.62 -1.95 -20.64
C LEU A 256 0.33 -0.54 -21.17
N GLU A 257 -0.73 0.10 -20.68
CA GLU A 257 -1.08 1.47 -21.07
C GLU A 257 -0.17 2.52 -20.38
N SER A 258 0.45 2.16 -19.26
CA SER A 258 1.37 3.09 -18.58
C SER A 258 2.53 3.51 -19.49
N PRO A 259 3.11 4.71 -19.33
CA PRO A 259 4.28 5.15 -20.11
C PRO A 259 5.47 4.18 -20.00
N MET A 260 5.67 3.51 -18.85
CA MET A 260 6.71 2.49 -18.66
C MET A 260 6.35 1.14 -19.27
N LYS A 261 5.12 0.98 -19.85
CA LYS A 261 4.65 -0.20 -20.58
C LYS A 261 4.64 -1.51 -19.76
N ARG A 262 4.44 -1.38 -18.46
CA ARG A 262 4.28 -2.51 -17.53
C ARG A 262 3.60 -2.06 -16.24
N ALA A 263 3.03 -3.00 -15.51
CA ALA A 263 2.71 -2.76 -14.10
C ALA A 263 4.00 -2.71 -13.26
N ALA A 264 3.97 -1.94 -12.19
CA ALA A 264 5.00 -1.98 -11.17
C ALA A 264 4.89 -3.27 -10.34
N GLN A 265 6.01 -3.70 -9.77
CA GLN A 265 6.02 -4.70 -8.72
C GLN A 265 5.89 -4.02 -7.35
N PRO A 266 5.32 -4.68 -6.33
CA PRO A 266 5.15 -4.10 -5.00
C PRO A 266 6.42 -3.49 -4.40
N TYR A 267 7.59 -4.14 -4.56
CA TYR A 267 8.85 -3.65 -4.02
C TYR A 267 9.26 -2.27 -4.58
N GLU A 268 8.86 -1.94 -5.81
CA GLU A 268 9.20 -0.65 -6.43
C GLU A 268 8.53 0.54 -5.72
N LEU A 269 7.51 0.28 -4.92
CA LEU A 269 6.84 1.30 -4.11
C LEU A 269 7.44 1.43 -2.70
N ALA A 270 8.08 0.38 -2.22
CA ALA A 270 8.54 0.28 -0.83
C ALA A 270 9.46 1.44 -0.42
N GLY A 271 10.34 1.91 -1.33
CA GLY A 271 11.23 3.04 -1.10
C GLY A 271 10.50 4.34 -0.74
N ALA A 272 9.35 4.62 -1.34
CA ALA A 272 8.53 5.78 -1.01
C ALA A 272 7.97 5.70 0.43
N TYR A 273 7.54 4.51 0.85
CA TYR A 273 7.07 4.29 2.23
C TYR A 273 8.22 4.44 3.25
N VAL A 274 9.40 3.88 2.98
CA VAL A 274 10.58 4.04 3.84
C VAL A 274 10.97 5.51 3.96
N TYR A 275 11.04 6.25 2.84
CA TYR A 275 11.33 7.68 2.83
C TYR A 275 10.33 8.45 3.69
N LEU A 276 9.04 8.22 3.53
CA LEU A 276 8.02 8.93 4.33
C LEU A 276 8.05 8.54 5.81
N ALA A 277 8.45 7.30 6.13
CA ALA A 277 8.50 6.80 7.50
C ALA A 277 9.70 7.31 8.31
N CYS A 278 10.81 7.65 7.66
CA CYS A 278 12.07 8.00 8.33
C CYS A 278 12.33 9.52 8.42
N SER A 279 13.47 9.89 8.99
CA SER A 279 13.89 11.29 9.16
C SER A 279 14.27 12.02 7.87
N ASP A 280 14.53 11.28 6.78
CA ASP A 280 14.85 11.89 5.48
C ASP A 280 13.71 12.77 4.95
N SER A 281 12.47 12.50 5.40
CA SER A 281 11.27 13.28 5.10
C SER A 281 10.82 14.19 6.27
N SER A 282 11.73 14.58 7.16
CA SER A 282 11.38 15.34 8.38
C SER A 282 10.68 16.68 8.10
N TYR A 283 10.85 17.25 6.93
CA TYR A 283 10.19 18.50 6.50
C TYR A 283 9.05 18.27 5.49
N VAL A 284 8.57 17.03 5.36
CA VAL A 284 7.51 16.61 4.42
C VAL A 284 6.28 16.19 5.19
N THR A 285 5.18 16.96 5.06
CA THR A 285 3.86 16.64 5.63
C THR A 285 2.76 17.21 4.75
N GLY A 286 1.65 16.48 4.63
CA GLY A 286 0.52 16.83 3.75
C GLY A 286 0.75 16.48 2.28
N GLU A 287 1.86 15.81 1.97
CA GLU A 287 2.33 15.52 0.62
C GLU A 287 1.81 14.16 0.10
N CYS A 288 1.81 14.02 -1.24
CA CYS A 288 1.52 12.77 -1.91
C CYS A 288 2.64 12.41 -2.88
N ILE A 289 3.33 11.29 -2.63
CA ILE A 289 4.34 10.78 -3.55
C ILE A 289 3.66 9.92 -4.61
N HIS A 290 3.81 10.31 -5.87
CA HIS A 290 3.34 9.55 -7.02
C HIS A 290 4.36 8.51 -7.45
N VAL A 291 3.98 7.21 -7.39
CA VAL A 291 4.78 6.09 -7.88
C VAL A 291 3.93 5.36 -8.93
N ASN A 292 3.93 5.89 -10.16
CA ASN A 292 2.91 5.55 -11.16
C ASN A 292 3.45 5.30 -12.58
N GLY A 293 4.77 5.10 -12.75
CA GLY A 293 5.34 4.83 -14.07
C GLY A 293 5.19 5.96 -15.09
N GLY A 294 4.96 7.19 -14.62
CA GLY A 294 4.79 8.39 -15.47
C GLY A 294 3.35 8.56 -16.01
N GLU A 295 2.39 7.75 -15.57
CA GLU A 295 1.00 7.80 -16.06
C GLU A 295 0.29 9.10 -15.68
N MET A 296 0.61 9.67 -14.54
CA MET A 296 0.13 10.98 -14.09
C MET A 296 1.29 11.80 -13.55
N VAL A 297 1.53 12.94 -14.17
CA VAL A 297 2.51 13.93 -13.71
C VAL A 297 1.76 15.10 -13.11
N THR A 298 1.93 15.34 -11.82
CA THR A 298 1.35 16.49 -11.11
C THR A 298 2.44 17.53 -10.83
N THR A 299 2.08 18.78 -10.95
CA THR A 299 2.90 19.92 -10.54
C THR A 299 2.37 20.52 -9.26
#